data_72cbbe2b902aa71edd179aaa6266496e
#
_entry.id   72cbbe2b902aa71edd179aaa6266496e
#
_cell.length_a   1.000
_cell.length_b   1.000
_cell.length_c   1.000
_cell.angle_alpha   90.00
_cell.angle_beta   90.00
_cell.angle_gamma   90.00
#
_symmetry.space_group_name_H-M   'P 1'
#
loop_
_entity.id
_entity.type
_entity.pdbx_description
1 polymer ?
#
loop_
_entity_poly.entity_id
_entity_poly.type
_entity_poly.pdbx_seq_one_letter_code
_entity_poly.pdbx_strand_id
1 'polypeptide(L)'
;MGEKRKIVVVNAGPRKGWNTDTLLEEAAKGAEASGAEIVRFDLFRLERYTGCISCFGCKKEKHRGQCICQDGLTPVLDAIREADGLILGSPNYLSEMTASFRALYERLIFQSLTYNVEDPCCNRNEIPVLLIMTSNAPDTAYQGLLENYRRTLSRFVGPCKVFVSGDTLQLKDYGKTDWPWSMFDPEAKKARHETVFPEERKAVYELGRAL
;
A
#
# COMPACT_ATOMS: atom_id res chain seq x y z
N MET A 1 -18.54 -25.74 -3.27
CA MET A 1 -17.65 -24.70 -3.84
C MET A 1 -16.87 -24.14 -2.67
N GLY A 2 -15.52 -24.24 -2.65
CA GLY A 2 -14.71 -23.65 -1.59
C GLY A 2 -14.89 -22.12 -1.59
N GLU A 3 -14.74 -21.52 -0.40
CA GLU A 3 -14.75 -20.06 -0.24
C GLU A 3 -13.59 -19.47 -1.04
N LYS A 4 -13.85 -18.41 -1.83
CA LYS A 4 -12.81 -17.76 -2.62
C LYS A 4 -11.86 -17.01 -1.69
N ARG A 5 -10.55 -17.05 -1.97
CA ARG A 5 -9.57 -16.21 -1.26
C ARG A 5 -9.94 -14.74 -1.42
N LYS A 6 -9.87 -14.00 -0.34
CA LYS A 6 -10.18 -12.56 -0.31
C LYS A 6 -8.87 -11.76 -0.29
N ILE A 7 -8.62 -10.97 -1.31
CA ILE A 7 -7.46 -10.06 -1.38
C ILE A 7 -7.94 -8.62 -1.20
N VAL A 8 -7.43 -7.97 -0.15
CA VAL A 8 -7.71 -6.55 0.09
C VAL A 8 -6.68 -5.70 -0.65
N VAL A 9 -7.17 -4.73 -1.42
CA VAL A 9 -6.34 -3.77 -2.18
C VAL A 9 -6.57 -2.37 -1.62
N VAL A 10 -5.51 -1.70 -1.15
CA VAL A 10 -5.60 -0.37 -0.58
C VAL A 10 -4.77 0.61 -1.39
N ASN A 11 -5.44 1.61 -1.98
CA ASN A 11 -4.82 2.70 -2.70
C ASN A 11 -4.70 3.94 -1.80
N ALA A 12 -3.47 4.31 -1.48
CA ALA A 12 -3.15 5.55 -0.77
C ALA A 12 -2.63 6.66 -1.72
N GLY A 13 -2.89 6.54 -3.01
CA GLY A 13 -2.64 7.58 -4.00
C GLY A 13 -3.89 8.42 -4.26
N PRO A 14 -3.77 9.76 -4.37
CA PRO A 14 -4.93 10.65 -4.60
C PRO A 14 -5.44 10.64 -6.04
N ARG A 15 -4.61 10.24 -7.01
CA ARG A 15 -4.90 10.39 -8.44
C ARG A 15 -5.39 9.09 -9.06
N LYS A 16 -6.67 9.04 -9.42
CA LYS A 16 -7.29 7.90 -10.12
C LYS A 16 -6.70 7.75 -11.54
N GLY A 17 -6.45 6.50 -11.96
CA GLY A 17 -5.88 6.18 -13.27
C GLY A 17 -4.44 6.69 -13.45
N TRP A 18 -3.72 6.95 -12.36
CA TRP A 18 -2.34 7.39 -12.36
C TRP A 18 -1.39 6.27 -11.89
N ASN A 19 -0.09 6.52 -11.83
CA ASN A 19 0.93 5.47 -11.64
C ASN A 19 0.59 4.45 -10.56
N THR A 20 0.40 4.89 -9.31
CA THR A 20 0.08 3.98 -8.18
C THR A 20 -1.24 3.24 -8.40
N ASP A 21 -2.27 3.96 -8.79
CA ASP A 21 -3.60 3.40 -9.04
C ASP A 21 -3.57 2.33 -10.14
N THR A 22 -2.86 2.62 -11.24
CA THR A 22 -2.69 1.70 -12.38
C THR A 22 -1.95 0.42 -11.96
N LEU A 23 -0.86 0.53 -11.20
CA LEU A 23 -0.12 -0.65 -10.73
C LEU A 23 -0.94 -1.49 -9.76
N LEU A 24 -1.70 -0.86 -8.86
CA LEU A 24 -2.61 -1.57 -7.96
C LEU A 24 -3.72 -2.30 -8.73
N GLU A 25 -4.25 -1.68 -9.78
CA GLU A 25 -5.26 -2.31 -10.63
C GLU A 25 -4.71 -3.54 -11.35
N GLU A 26 -3.48 -3.47 -11.87
CA GLU A 26 -2.83 -4.62 -12.52
C GLU A 26 -2.54 -5.75 -11.51
N ALA A 27 -2.07 -5.42 -10.30
CA ALA A 27 -1.88 -6.43 -9.26
C ALA A 27 -3.21 -7.08 -8.84
N ALA A 28 -4.29 -6.30 -8.73
CA ALA A 28 -5.64 -6.81 -8.46
C ALA A 28 -6.11 -7.78 -9.55
N LYS A 29 -5.96 -7.41 -10.83
CA LYS A 29 -6.28 -8.30 -11.97
C LYS A 29 -5.49 -9.61 -11.93
N GLY A 30 -4.22 -9.56 -11.54
CA GLY A 30 -3.40 -10.76 -11.34
C GLY A 30 -4.00 -11.69 -10.26
N ALA A 31 -4.38 -11.13 -9.11
CA ALA A 31 -5.01 -11.88 -8.03
C ALA A 31 -6.40 -12.44 -8.45
N GLU A 32 -7.21 -11.67 -9.16
CA GLU A 32 -8.49 -12.15 -9.73
C GLU A 32 -8.29 -13.31 -10.70
N ALA A 33 -7.27 -13.24 -11.56
CA ALA A 33 -6.93 -14.31 -12.50
C ALA A 33 -6.50 -15.60 -11.79
N SER A 34 -6.03 -15.53 -10.54
CA SER A 34 -5.76 -16.70 -9.69
C SER A 34 -6.99 -17.18 -8.90
N GLY A 35 -8.18 -16.60 -9.15
CA GLY A 35 -9.45 -17.00 -8.54
C GLY A 35 -9.82 -16.25 -7.26
N ALA A 36 -9.06 -15.21 -6.86
CA ALA A 36 -9.37 -14.42 -5.69
C ALA A 36 -10.55 -13.45 -5.90
N GLU A 37 -11.24 -13.12 -4.81
CA GLU A 37 -12.17 -12.01 -4.71
C GLU A 37 -11.39 -10.75 -4.27
N ILE A 38 -11.63 -9.62 -4.93
CA ILE A 38 -10.96 -8.36 -4.63
C ILE A 38 -11.88 -7.43 -3.85
N VAL A 39 -11.40 -6.97 -2.69
CA VAL A 39 -12.02 -5.90 -1.91
C VAL A 39 -11.12 -4.69 -1.95
N ARG A 40 -11.55 -3.60 -2.60
CA ARG A 40 -10.73 -2.42 -2.84
C ARG A 40 -11.17 -1.21 -2.03
N PHE A 41 -10.17 -0.49 -1.49
CA PHE A 41 -10.34 0.79 -0.80
C PHE A 41 -9.42 1.87 -1.38
N ASP A 42 -9.98 3.03 -1.68
CA ASP A 42 -9.24 4.24 -2.06
C ASP A 42 -9.25 5.21 -0.87
N LEU A 43 -8.14 5.34 -0.14
CA LEU A 43 -8.09 6.07 1.13
C LEU A 43 -8.48 7.55 1.00
N PHE A 44 -8.14 8.20 -0.12
CA PHE A 44 -8.52 9.59 -0.39
C PHE A 44 -10.01 9.80 -0.68
N ARG A 45 -10.81 8.73 -0.72
CA ARG A 45 -12.27 8.78 -0.98
C ARG A 45 -13.10 8.31 0.21
N LEU A 46 -12.43 7.89 1.27
CA LEU A 46 -13.10 7.49 2.51
C LEU A 46 -13.64 8.72 3.25
N GLU A 47 -14.62 8.49 4.11
CA GLU A 47 -15.03 9.47 5.10
C GLU A 47 -13.84 9.86 5.99
N ARG A 48 -13.98 10.95 6.73
CA ARG A 48 -12.93 11.48 7.61
C ARG A 48 -12.38 10.39 8.54
N TYR A 49 -11.07 10.30 8.63
CA TYR A 49 -10.34 9.39 9.52
C TYR A 49 -9.06 10.04 10.03
N THR A 50 -8.44 9.37 11.00
CA THR A 50 -7.15 9.77 11.57
C THR A 50 -6.20 8.58 11.72
N GLY A 51 -4.90 8.85 11.92
CA GLY A 51 -3.92 7.87 12.36
C GLY A 51 -4.18 7.35 13.78
N CYS A 52 -3.23 6.65 14.35
CA CYS A 52 -3.34 6.13 15.70
C CYS A 52 -3.30 7.26 16.74
N ILE A 53 -4.36 7.40 17.51
CA ILE A 53 -4.46 8.40 18.61
C ILE A 53 -3.88 7.89 19.94
N SER A 54 -3.22 6.74 19.94
CA SER A 54 -2.61 6.16 21.15
C SER A 54 -3.56 5.95 22.34
N CYS A 55 -4.82 5.61 22.09
CA CYS A 55 -5.84 5.42 23.13
C CYS A 55 -5.70 4.08 23.88
N PHE A 56 -4.84 3.17 23.42
CA PHE A 56 -4.62 1.82 23.97
C PHE A 56 -5.87 0.93 24.04
N GLY A 57 -6.97 1.29 23.41
CA GLY A 57 -8.19 0.49 23.39
C GLY A 57 -7.99 -0.91 22.81
N CYS A 58 -7.15 -1.04 21.78
CA CYS A 58 -6.78 -2.33 21.16
C CYS A 58 -5.89 -3.22 22.07
N LYS A 59 -5.45 -2.74 23.23
CA LYS A 59 -4.68 -3.51 24.24
C LYS A 59 -5.56 -4.09 25.34
N LYS A 60 -6.82 -3.67 25.43
CA LYS A 60 -7.77 -4.23 26.38
C LYS A 60 -8.19 -5.64 25.91
N GLU A 61 -8.39 -6.54 26.86
CA GLU A 61 -8.72 -7.95 26.57
C GLU A 61 -9.90 -8.11 25.59
N LYS A 62 -10.98 -7.36 25.83
CA LYS A 62 -12.19 -7.34 24.98
C LYS A 62 -11.92 -6.96 23.51
N HIS A 63 -10.87 -6.19 23.24
CA HIS A 63 -10.57 -5.62 21.92
C HIS A 63 -9.13 -5.92 21.47
N ARG A 64 -8.50 -6.95 22.07
CA ARG A 64 -7.11 -7.29 21.74
C ARG A 64 -6.91 -7.47 20.24
N GLY A 65 -5.97 -6.71 19.67
CA GLY A 65 -5.66 -6.76 18.24
C GLY A 65 -6.67 -6.07 17.33
N GLN A 66 -7.64 -5.33 17.89
CA GLN A 66 -8.65 -4.60 17.12
C GLN A 66 -8.67 -3.12 17.50
N CYS A 67 -8.52 -2.24 16.51
CA CYS A 67 -8.64 -0.81 16.74
C CYS A 67 -10.09 -0.45 17.10
N ILE A 68 -10.28 0.29 18.20
CA ILE A 68 -11.61 0.71 18.66
C ILE A 68 -12.07 2.07 18.12
N CYS A 69 -11.18 2.79 17.44
CA CYS A 69 -11.51 4.08 16.84
C CYS A 69 -12.42 3.85 15.63
N GLN A 70 -13.63 4.36 15.68
CA GLN A 70 -14.64 4.21 14.61
C GLN A 70 -14.61 5.44 13.71
N ASP A 71 -14.19 5.23 12.46
CA ASP A 71 -14.07 6.25 11.41
C ASP A 71 -13.95 5.60 10.02
N GLY A 72 -13.60 6.36 9.00
CA GLY A 72 -13.45 5.86 7.63
C GLY A 72 -12.43 4.73 7.44
N LEU A 73 -11.48 4.53 8.38
CA LEU A 73 -10.54 3.40 8.33
C LEU A 73 -11.09 2.11 8.96
N THR A 74 -12.17 2.16 9.72
CA THR A 74 -12.75 0.98 10.36
C THR A 74 -13.04 -0.15 9.36
N PRO A 75 -13.78 0.07 8.25
CA PRO A 75 -14.06 -1.00 7.29
C PRO A 75 -12.80 -1.52 6.59
N VAL A 76 -11.76 -0.67 6.43
CA VAL A 76 -10.49 -1.11 5.84
C VAL A 76 -9.74 -2.07 6.77
N LEU A 77 -9.63 -1.72 8.05
CA LEU A 77 -8.97 -2.56 9.06
C LEU A 77 -9.73 -3.87 9.28
N ASP A 78 -11.05 -3.84 9.28
CA ASP A 78 -11.89 -5.03 9.40
C ASP A 78 -11.73 -5.95 8.21
N ALA A 79 -11.73 -5.41 6.99
CA ALA A 79 -11.51 -6.18 5.77
C ALA A 79 -10.11 -6.83 5.75
N ILE A 80 -9.05 -6.10 6.18
CA ILE A 80 -7.68 -6.64 6.25
C ILE A 80 -7.60 -7.79 7.27
N ARG A 81 -8.31 -7.70 8.39
CA ARG A 81 -8.32 -8.78 9.41
C ARG A 81 -8.91 -10.08 8.89
N GLU A 82 -9.85 -10.01 7.93
CA GLU A 82 -10.55 -11.14 7.32
C GLU A 82 -9.96 -11.55 5.96
N ALA A 83 -8.88 -10.92 5.53
CA ALA A 83 -8.28 -11.18 4.23
C ALA A 83 -7.35 -12.39 4.24
N ASP A 84 -7.15 -12.95 3.04
CA ASP A 84 -6.15 -13.97 2.73
C ASP A 84 -4.89 -13.40 2.08
N GLY A 85 -4.90 -12.08 1.77
CA GLY A 85 -3.75 -11.35 1.25
C GLY A 85 -4.02 -9.85 1.17
N LEU A 86 -2.95 -9.05 1.11
CA LEU A 86 -3.01 -7.60 1.16
C LEU A 86 -2.11 -6.96 0.10
N ILE A 87 -2.69 -6.07 -0.71
CA ILE A 87 -1.95 -5.24 -1.65
C ILE A 87 -2.07 -3.78 -1.20
N LEU A 88 -0.95 -3.15 -0.89
CA LEU A 88 -0.86 -1.76 -0.45
C LEU A 88 -0.13 -0.92 -1.50
N GLY A 89 -0.66 0.23 -1.86
CA GLY A 89 0.03 1.13 -2.78
C GLY A 89 0.00 2.58 -2.33
N SER A 90 1.17 3.25 -2.43
CA SER A 90 1.31 4.68 -2.13
C SER A 90 2.32 5.33 -3.06
N PRO A 91 2.09 6.56 -3.53
CA PRO A 91 3.18 7.36 -4.06
C PRO A 91 4.10 7.82 -2.92
N ASN A 92 5.37 8.05 -3.27
CA ASN A 92 6.32 8.70 -2.36
C ASN A 92 6.11 10.22 -2.39
N TYR A 93 5.93 10.83 -1.24
CA TYR A 93 5.83 12.26 -1.04
C TYR A 93 6.89 12.71 -0.02
N LEU A 94 7.86 13.48 -0.50
CA LEU A 94 8.91 14.05 0.36
C LEU A 94 9.64 12.98 1.21
N SER A 95 10.08 11.90 0.54
CA SER A 95 10.82 10.79 1.16
C SER A 95 10.00 9.94 2.14
N GLU A 96 8.65 9.98 2.04
CA GLU A 96 7.75 9.17 2.87
C GLU A 96 6.54 8.71 2.03
N MET A 97 5.80 7.72 2.51
CA MET A 97 4.47 7.39 2.00
C MET A 97 3.48 8.51 2.29
N THR A 98 2.36 8.57 1.58
CA THR A 98 1.34 9.61 1.84
C THR A 98 0.86 9.60 3.30
N ALA A 99 0.38 10.75 3.78
CA ALA A 99 -0.24 10.85 5.11
C ALA A 99 -1.41 9.85 5.29
N SER A 100 -2.18 9.62 4.23
CA SER A 100 -3.27 8.63 4.21
C SER A 100 -2.76 7.20 4.41
N PHE A 101 -1.65 6.83 3.76
CA PHE A 101 -0.99 5.56 4.00
C PHE A 101 -0.51 5.44 5.46
N ARG A 102 0.16 6.48 5.96
CA ARG A 102 0.67 6.52 7.32
C ARG A 102 -0.43 6.34 8.37
N ALA A 103 -1.58 6.99 8.19
CA ALA A 103 -2.71 6.85 9.09
C ALA A 103 -3.21 5.40 9.19
N LEU A 104 -3.37 4.72 8.05
CA LEU A 104 -3.71 3.29 8.03
C LEU A 104 -2.60 2.44 8.66
N TYR A 105 -1.35 2.66 8.25
CA TYR A 105 -0.20 1.88 8.71
C TYR A 105 -0.04 1.94 10.23
N GLU A 106 -0.12 3.12 10.84
CA GLU A 106 -0.02 3.28 12.29
C GLU A 106 -1.07 2.45 13.02
N ARG A 107 -2.32 2.47 12.56
CA ARG A 107 -3.41 1.71 13.19
C ARG A 107 -3.27 0.21 12.95
N LEU A 108 -2.91 -0.19 11.73
CA LEU A 108 -2.71 -1.58 11.35
C LEU A 108 -1.59 -2.23 12.17
N ILE A 109 -0.47 -1.54 12.35
CA ILE A 109 0.66 -2.07 13.12
C ILE A 109 0.40 -1.97 14.61
N PHE A 110 -0.05 -0.82 15.10
CA PHE A 110 -0.22 -0.61 16.54
C PHE A 110 -1.26 -1.55 17.15
N GLN A 111 -2.36 -1.85 16.45
CA GLN A 111 -3.35 -2.80 16.98
C GLN A 111 -2.77 -4.18 17.27
N SER A 112 -1.80 -4.62 16.45
CA SER A 112 -1.17 -5.94 16.54
C SER A 112 0.02 -6.02 17.53
N LEU A 113 0.63 -4.89 17.87
CA LEU A 113 1.77 -4.81 18.81
C LEU A 113 1.30 -5.13 20.25
N THR A 114 2.00 -6.01 20.97
CA THR A 114 1.63 -6.44 22.35
C THR A 114 2.43 -5.79 23.46
N TYR A 115 3.60 -5.21 23.20
CA TYR A 115 4.63 -4.83 24.19
C TYR A 115 5.19 -6.01 25.02
N ASN A 116 4.85 -7.26 24.66
CA ASN A 116 5.45 -8.43 25.27
C ASN A 116 6.69 -8.84 24.44
N VAL A 117 7.84 -8.98 25.09
CA VAL A 117 9.11 -9.33 24.42
C VAL A 117 9.05 -10.75 23.85
N GLU A 118 8.42 -11.68 24.55
CA GLU A 118 8.30 -13.09 24.14
C GLU A 118 7.25 -13.29 23.04
N ASP A 119 6.19 -12.48 23.04
CA ASP A 119 5.09 -12.53 22.07
C ASP A 119 4.73 -11.11 21.59
N PRO A 120 5.55 -10.49 20.73
CA PRO A 120 5.43 -9.08 20.39
C PRO A 120 4.26 -8.74 19.47
N CYS A 121 3.58 -9.75 18.89
CA CYS A 121 2.49 -9.58 17.93
C CYS A 121 1.29 -10.45 18.29
N CYS A 122 0.11 -9.86 18.45
CA CYS A 122 -1.13 -10.62 18.68
C CYS A 122 -1.89 -11.00 17.41
N ASN A 123 -1.45 -10.57 16.24
CA ASN A 123 -2.01 -11.04 14.98
C ASN A 123 -1.63 -12.51 14.77
N ARG A 124 -2.63 -13.38 14.57
CA ARG A 124 -2.43 -14.81 14.33
C ARG A 124 -2.83 -15.22 12.91
N ASN A 125 -3.37 -14.29 12.13
CA ASN A 125 -3.67 -14.46 10.72
C ASN A 125 -2.57 -13.79 9.90
N GLU A 126 -1.49 -14.51 9.61
CA GLU A 126 -0.42 -14.03 8.74
C GLU A 126 -0.86 -14.15 7.29
N ILE A 127 -0.95 -13.02 6.61
CA ILE A 127 -1.33 -12.95 5.19
C ILE A 127 -0.20 -12.38 4.34
N PRO A 128 0.02 -12.85 3.10
CA PRO A 128 1.03 -12.27 2.22
C PRO A 128 0.69 -10.80 1.90
N VAL A 129 1.72 -9.97 1.87
CA VAL A 129 1.61 -8.53 1.59
C VAL A 129 2.43 -8.18 0.36
N LEU A 130 1.83 -7.44 -0.58
CA LEU A 130 2.51 -6.75 -1.67
C LEU A 130 2.44 -5.24 -1.41
N LEU A 131 3.60 -4.61 -1.14
CA LEU A 131 3.72 -3.16 -1.00
C LEU A 131 4.24 -2.56 -2.31
N ILE A 132 3.48 -1.68 -2.93
CA ILE A 132 3.82 -0.97 -4.16
C ILE A 132 4.07 0.51 -3.86
N MET A 133 5.26 1.01 -4.21
CA MET A 133 5.57 2.44 -4.13
C MET A 133 5.87 3.01 -5.52
N THR A 134 5.35 4.20 -5.81
CA THR A 134 5.72 4.96 -7.00
C THR A 134 6.44 6.24 -6.62
N SER A 135 7.44 6.67 -7.38
CA SER A 135 8.27 7.82 -7.06
C SER A 135 8.72 8.58 -8.30
N ASN A 136 8.91 9.90 -8.18
CA ASN A 136 9.63 10.70 -9.16
C ASN A 136 11.14 10.47 -9.13
N ALA A 137 11.68 10.07 -7.99
CA ALA A 137 13.09 9.69 -7.84
C ALA A 137 13.32 8.24 -8.33
N PRO A 138 14.58 7.86 -8.62
CA PRO A 138 14.92 6.50 -9.01
C PRO A 138 14.45 5.46 -7.98
N ASP A 139 14.24 4.23 -8.43
CA ASP A 139 13.81 3.10 -7.59
C ASP A 139 14.78 2.78 -6.44
N THR A 140 16.05 3.14 -6.58
CA THR A 140 17.08 2.97 -5.56
C THR A 140 17.09 4.04 -4.46
N ALA A 141 16.36 5.16 -4.65
CA ALA A 141 16.47 6.33 -3.76
C ALA A 141 15.96 6.09 -2.33
N TYR A 142 15.02 5.15 -2.13
CA TYR A 142 14.31 4.99 -0.86
C TYR A 142 14.41 3.58 -0.27
N GLN A 143 15.51 2.87 -0.53
CA GLN A 143 15.72 1.48 -0.10
C GLN A 143 15.60 1.32 1.43
N GLY A 144 16.17 2.23 2.22
CA GLY A 144 16.09 2.19 3.69
C GLY A 144 14.67 2.37 4.23
N LEU A 145 13.89 3.28 3.61
CA LEU A 145 12.48 3.48 3.92
C LEU A 145 11.66 2.22 3.64
N LEU A 146 11.84 1.66 2.46
CA LEU A 146 11.10 0.47 2.00
C LEU A 146 11.44 -0.76 2.82
N GLU A 147 12.72 -0.94 3.18
CA GLU A 147 13.15 -2.04 4.04
C GLU A 147 12.53 -1.93 5.45
N ASN A 148 12.42 -0.71 5.98
CA ASN A 148 11.73 -0.49 7.26
C ASN A 148 10.25 -0.89 7.18
N TYR A 149 9.53 -0.49 6.12
CA TYR A 149 8.15 -0.90 5.90
C TYR A 149 8.04 -2.41 5.70
N ARG A 150 8.88 -3.00 4.84
CA ARG A 150 8.90 -4.43 4.57
C ARG A 150 9.06 -5.23 5.87
N ARG A 151 10.07 -4.91 6.67
CA ARG A 151 10.37 -5.57 7.95
C ARG A 151 9.20 -5.47 8.93
N THR A 152 8.62 -4.28 9.05
CA THR A 152 7.52 -4.07 10.00
C THR A 152 6.24 -4.77 9.54
N LEU A 153 5.88 -4.68 8.25
CA LEU A 153 4.73 -5.40 7.70
C LEU A 153 4.92 -6.92 7.82
N SER A 154 6.13 -7.42 7.53
CA SER A 154 6.42 -8.84 7.69
C SER A 154 6.28 -9.34 9.12
N ARG A 155 6.57 -8.49 10.11
CA ARG A 155 6.46 -8.85 11.53
C ARG A 155 5.02 -8.83 12.05
N PHE A 156 4.18 -7.93 11.57
CA PHE A 156 2.88 -7.64 12.17
C PHE A 156 1.68 -8.02 11.32
N VAL A 157 1.89 -8.27 10.02
CA VAL A 157 0.82 -8.63 9.08
C VAL A 157 1.11 -9.97 8.40
N GLY A 158 2.31 -10.15 7.87
CA GLY A 158 2.76 -11.38 7.23
C GLY A 158 3.80 -11.13 6.12
N PRO A 159 4.33 -12.15 5.46
CA PRO A 159 5.43 -12.06 4.51
C PRO A 159 5.22 -10.93 3.49
N CYS A 160 6.10 -9.93 3.46
CA CYS A 160 5.96 -8.74 2.65
C CYS A 160 6.96 -8.70 1.49
N LYS A 161 6.45 -8.61 0.27
CA LYS A 161 7.19 -8.26 -0.94
C LYS A 161 7.01 -6.77 -1.23
N VAL A 162 8.06 -6.13 -1.74
CA VAL A 162 8.04 -4.72 -2.14
C VAL A 162 8.29 -4.61 -3.64
N PHE A 163 7.49 -3.78 -4.30
CA PHE A 163 7.70 -3.37 -5.68
C PHE A 163 7.82 -1.84 -5.75
N VAL A 164 8.79 -1.35 -6.50
CA VAL A 164 9.03 0.08 -6.69
C VAL A 164 8.98 0.42 -8.16
N SER A 165 8.25 1.47 -8.50
CA SER A 165 8.31 2.12 -9.79
C SER A 165 8.89 3.52 -9.57
N GLY A 166 10.17 3.68 -9.84
CA GLY A 166 10.90 4.95 -9.75
C GLY A 166 10.80 5.76 -11.03
N ASP A 167 11.32 6.98 -11.04
CA ASP A 167 11.36 7.86 -12.21
C ASP A 167 10.03 8.00 -12.97
N THR A 168 8.90 7.91 -12.27
CA THR A 168 7.58 7.89 -12.87
C THR A 168 7.16 9.23 -13.45
N LEU A 169 6.30 9.19 -14.46
CA LEU A 169 5.69 10.37 -15.07
C LEU A 169 4.85 11.15 -14.04
N GLN A 170 5.08 12.45 -13.91
CA GLN A 170 4.36 13.31 -12.94
C GLN A 170 3.17 14.04 -13.58
N LEU A 171 3.29 14.45 -14.82
CA LEU A 171 2.29 15.17 -15.58
C LEU A 171 2.18 14.59 -17.00
N LYS A 172 0.98 14.64 -17.58
CA LYS A 172 0.78 14.26 -18.98
C LYS A 172 1.45 15.26 -19.93
N ASP A 173 1.49 16.51 -19.54
CA ASP A 173 2.05 17.60 -20.31
C ASP A 173 2.75 18.60 -19.38
N TYR A 174 4.06 18.57 -19.39
CA TYR A 174 4.91 19.46 -18.60
C TYR A 174 4.94 20.91 -19.15
N GLY A 175 4.61 21.10 -20.44
CA GLY A 175 4.56 22.43 -21.07
C GLY A 175 3.36 23.27 -20.65
N LYS A 176 2.38 22.70 -19.95
CA LYS A 176 1.20 23.42 -19.43
C LYS A 176 1.42 24.05 -18.05
N THR A 177 2.64 24.08 -17.58
CA THR A 177 2.99 24.68 -16.29
C THR A 177 4.02 25.81 -16.51
N ASP A 178 3.91 26.87 -15.75
CA ASP A 178 4.88 27.97 -15.76
C ASP A 178 6.15 27.67 -14.94
N TRP A 179 6.35 26.39 -14.57
CA TRP A 179 7.43 25.97 -13.69
C TRP A 179 8.61 25.41 -14.48
N PRO A 180 9.87 25.81 -14.19
CA PRO A 180 11.05 25.21 -14.81
C PRO A 180 11.33 23.82 -14.27
N TRP A 181 11.29 22.81 -15.12
CA TRP A 181 11.56 21.40 -14.77
C TRP A 181 13.06 21.08 -14.89
N SER A 182 13.90 21.70 -14.03
CA SER A 182 15.36 21.55 -14.08
C SER A 182 15.92 20.44 -13.20
N MET A 183 15.13 19.87 -12.30
CA MET A 183 15.57 18.76 -11.41
C MET A 183 15.55 17.41 -12.11
N PHE A 184 14.88 17.27 -13.23
CA PHE A 184 14.81 16.06 -14.04
C PHE A 184 14.43 16.39 -15.49
N ASP A 185 14.66 15.44 -16.40
CA ASP A 185 14.28 15.59 -17.81
C ASP A 185 12.83 15.08 -18.03
N PRO A 186 11.88 15.97 -18.36
CA PRO A 186 10.50 15.59 -18.66
C PRO A 186 10.36 14.63 -19.85
N GLU A 187 11.21 14.73 -20.89
CA GLU A 187 11.14 13.85 -22.05
C GLU A 187 11.64 12.44 -21.69
N ALA A 188 12.67 12.33 -20.85
CA ALA A 188 13.10 11.04 -20.31
C ALA A 188 11.99 10.37 -19.48
N LYS A 189 11.22 11.15 -18.69
CA LYS A 189 10.05 10.61 -17.93
C LYS A 189 8.96 10.09 -18.86
N LYS A 190 8.66 10.78 -19.96
CA LYS A 190 7.69 10.34 -20.97
C LYS A 190 8.16 9.05 -21.65
N ALA A 191 9.40 9.03 -22.13
CA ALA A 191 9.99 7.86 -22.77
C ALA A 191 9.96 6.62 -21.86
N ARG A 192 10.33 6.81 -20.58
CA ARG A 192 10.24 5.74 -19.58
C ARG A 192 8.80 5.26 -19.37
N HIS A 193 7.84 6.18 -19.32
CA HIS A 193 6.43 5.82 -19.16
C HIS A 193 5.89 4.99 -20.34
N GLU A 194 6.42 5.22 -21.54
CA GLU A 194 6.02 4.49 -22.74
C GLU A 194 6.74 3.12 -22.87
N THR A 195 7.96 3.00 -22.36
CA THR A 195 8.80 1.81 -22.56
C THR A 195 8.91 0.91 -21.34
N VAL A 196 9.13 1.46 -20.16
CA VAL A 196 9.39 0.69 -18.92
C VAL A 196 8.11 0.45 -18.13
N PHE A 197 7.24 1.45 -17.99
CA PHE A 197 6.03 1.33 -17.19
C PHE A 197 5.08 0.20 -17.63
N PRO A 198 4.92 -0.13 -18.93
CA PRO A 198 4.18 -1.31 -19.37
C PRO A 198 4.76 -2.64 -18.87
N GLU A 199 6.09 -2.76 -18.77
CA GLU A 199 6.74 -3.96 -18.23
C GLU A 199 6.55 -4.04 -16.69
N GLU A 200 6.60 -2.92 -16.00
CA GLU A 200 6.27 -2.84 -14.58
C GLU A 200 4.82 -3.27 -14.29
N ARG A 201 3.88 -2.89 -15.13
CA ARG A 201 2.48 -3.36 -15.06
C ARG A 201 2.38 -4.87 -15.17
N LYS A 202 3.11 -5.49 -16.12
CA LYS A 202 3.16 -6.96 -16.24
C LYS A 202 3.78 -7.60 -14.99
N ALA A 203 4.87 -7.03 -14.50
CA ALA A 203 5.54 -7.53 -13.30
C ALA A 203 4.63 -7.52 -12.06
N VAL A 204 3.90 -6.42 -11.80
CA VAL A 204 2.98 -6.36 -10.66
C VAL A 204 1.74 -7.24 -10.84
N TYR A 205 1.29 -7.46 -12.09
CA TYR A 205 0.25 -8.46 -12.39
C TYR A 205 0.68 -9.85 -11.93
N GLU A 206 1.90 -10.29 -12.28
CA GLU A 206 2.42 -11.59 -11.85
C GLU A 206 2.63 -11.66 -10.33
N LEU A 207 3.06 -10.56 -9.70
CA LEU A 207 3.14 -10.49 -8.24
C LEU A 207 1.77 -10.64 -7.57
N GLY A 208 0.74 -9.99 -8.10
CA GLY A 208 -0.63 -10.13 -7.63
C GLY A 208 -1.17 -11.55 -7.83
N ARG A 209 -0.86 -12.19 -8.96
CA ARG A 209 -1.24 -13.57 -9.26
C ARG A 209 -0.61 -14.60 -8.31
N ALA A 210 0.55 -14.27 -7.76
CA ALA A 210 1.30 -15.12 -6.84
C ALA A 210 0.95 -14.91 -5.36
N LEU A 211 0.02 -13.97 -5.03
CA LEU A 211 -0.55 -13.81 -3.70
C LEU A 211 -1.60 -14.87 -3.45
#